data_8dd424dc12ff5591a35ad8adb9861c15
#
_entry.id   8dd424dc12ff5591a35ad8adb9861c15
#
_cell.length_a   1.000
_cell.length_b   1.000
_cell.length_c   1.000
_cell.angle_alpha   90.00
_cell.angle_beta   90.00
_cell.angle_gamma   90.00
#
_symmetry.space_group_name_H-M   'P 1'
#
loop_
_entity.id
_entity.type
_entity.pdbx_description
1 polymer ?
#
loop_
_entity_poly.entity_id
_entity_poly.type
_entity_poly.pdbx_seq_one_letter_code
_entity_poly.pdbx_strand_id
1 'polypeptide(L)'
;MGERLLILGATGRVGQMLRRYWTARPPQSMDLVYQSRRLAEGHVHYQLGDDPACFGPVTRVLSLWGVTSGDAAALSANTTLALEAQRIAAACGADHVLHASSIAIYTPSEKPHCETDPSTPANAYGMAKLAMEQALAAATGPQTTALRIGSVAGAESLAAAVHCGREITLDRFGSGHGPHRSYIGPADLAEVLAALSRLPAATLPAALNIGATHPTRMDQLLIAGGWPFGWRDAPDTARECATLDTTLLQSLVSLPDLSGNPAEIAAQWQRWGPQ
;
A
#
# COMPACT_ATOMS: atom_id res chain seq x y z
N MET A 1 5.86 -20.60 19.16
CA MET A 1 6.20 -20.60 17.72
C MET A 1 6.52 -19.17 17.35
N GLY A 2 7.56 -18.94 16.52
CA GLY A 2 7.85 -17.62 15.98
C GLY A 2 6.70 -17.13 15.10
N GLU A 3 6.60 -15.81 14.92
CA GLU A 3 5.63 -15.22 13.98
C GLU A 3 6.00 -15.61 12.54
N ARG A 4 5.00 -15.96 11.74
CA ARG A 4 5.18 -16.32 10.34
C ARG A 4 4.19 -15.55 9.48
N LEU A 5 4.73 -14.63 8.65
CA LEU A 5 3.96 -13.72 7.80
C LEU A 5 3.98 -14.21 6.35
N LEU A 6 2.81 -14.51 5.81
CA LEU A 6 2.63 -14.80 4.38
C LEU A 6 2.35 -13.52 3.61
N ILE A 7 3.18 -13.24 2.60
CA ILE A 7 3.04 -12.07 1.71
C ILE A 7 2.48 -12.55 0.36
N LEU A 8 1.21 -12.29 0.11
CA LEU A 8 0.55 -12.53 -1.17
C LEU A 8 0.82 -11.37 -2.13
N GLY A 9 1.16 -11.66 -3.37
CA GLY A 9 1.51 -10.64 -4.37
C GLY A 9 2.95 -10.10 -4.22
N ALA A 10 3.86 -10.89 -3.68
CA ALA A 10 5.25 -10.50 -3.42
C ALA A 10 6.04 -10.08 -4.68
N THR A 11 5.58 -10.45 -5.87
CA THR A 11 6.17 -10.07 -7.16
C THR A 11 5.62 -8.76 -7.73
N GLY A 12 4.60 -8.17 -7.10
CA GLY A 12 4.12 -6.81 -7.43
C GLY A 12 5.13 -5.72 -7.02
N ARG A 13 4.93 -4.49 -7.51
CA ARG A 13 5.86 -3.37 -7.23
C ARG A 13 6.14 -3.18 -5.73
N VAL A 14 5.10 -3.05 -4.93
CA VAL A 14 5.25 -2.92 -3.46
C VAL A 14 5.88 -4.17 -2.86
N GLY A 15 5.41 -5.37 -3.24
CA GLY A 15 5.97 -6.63 -2.74
C GLY A 15 7.48 -6.78 -2.99
N GLN A 16 7.96 -6.38 -4.17
CA GLN A 16 9.39 -6.38 -4.50
C GLN A 16 10.19 -5.39 -3.63
N MET A 17 9.64 -4.19 -3.37
CA MET A 17 10.27 -3.20 -2.48
C MET A 17 10.41 -3.77 -1.06
N LEU A 18 9.34 -4.32 -0.51
CA LEU A 18 9.33 -4.94 0.81
C LEU A 18 10.33 -6.10 0.89
N ARG A 19 10.34 -6.99 -0.12
CA ARG A 19 11.28 -8.09 -0.15
C ARG A 19 12.72 -7.61 -0.18
N ARG A 20 13.04 -6.59 -0.99
CA ARG A 20 14.38 -6.00 -1.06
C ARG A 20 14.80 -5.42 0.29
N TYR A 21 13.91 -4.66 0.92
CA TYR A 21 14.16 -4.09 2.23
C TYR A 21 14.36 -5.17 3.30
N TRP A 22 13.45 -6.12 3.42
CA TRP A 22 13.50 -7.18 4.43
C TRP A 22 14.63 -8.22 4.17
N THR A 23 15.10 -8.37 2.94
CA THR A 23 16.32 -9.16 2.68
C THR A 23 17.55 -8.49 3.29
N ALA A 24 17.65 -7.16 3.19
CA ALA A 24 18.77 -6.40 3.76
C ALA A 24 18.60 -6.12 5.28
N ARG A 25 17.36 -6.05 5.75
CA ARG A 25 16.98 -5.74 7.13
C ARG A 25 15.82 -6.62 7.55
N PRO A 26 16.03 -7.90 7.85
CA PRO A 26 14.98 -8.83 8.20
C PRO A 26 14.27 -8.39 9.49
N PRO A 27 12.93 -8.45 9.56
CA PRO A 27 12.19 -8.15 10.77
C PRO A 27 12.53 -9.20 11.84
N GLN A 28 12.84 -8.74 13.05
CA GLN A 28 13.24 -9.64 14.14
C GLN A 28 12.12 -10.64 14.47
N SER A 29 12.50 -11.89 14.69
CA SER A 29 11.62 -12.98 15.15
C SER A 29 10.39 -13.24 14.24
N MET A 30 10.47 -12.89 12.95
CA MET A 30 9.41 -13.09 11.98
C MET A 30 9.95 -13.86 10.76
N ASP A 31 9.35 -15.01 10.48
CA ASP A 31 9.61 -15.77 9.25
C ASP A 31 8.73 -15.24 8.11
N LEU A 32 9.32 -14.96 6.94
CA LEU A 32 8.65 -14.37 5.80
C LEU A 32 8.44 -15.41 4.69
N VAL A 33 7.18 -15.64 4.32
CA VAL A 33 6.81 -16.52 3.22
C VAL A 33 6.30 -15.68 2.05
N TYR A 34 6.98 -15.72 0.92
CA TYR A 34 6.62 -14.94 -0.26
C TYR A 34 5.86 -15.80 -1.28
N GLN A 35 4.69 -15.35 -1.71
CA GLN A 35 3.91 -16.02 -2.76
C GLN A 35 4.22 -15.43 -4.14
N SER A 36 4.24 -16.30 -5.15
CA SER A 36 4.27 -15.90 -6.56
C SER A 36 3.35 -16.78 -7.43
N ARG A 37 2.73 -16.18 -8.46
CA ARG A 37 1.97 -16.91 -9.49
C ARG A 37 2.87 -17.63 -10.49
N ARG A 38 4.15 -17.29 -10.55
CA ARG A 38 5.14 -17.93 -11.40
C ARG A 38 6.17 -18.60 -10.51
N LEU A 39 6.76 -19.67 -11.01
CA LEU A 39 7.91 -20.27 -10.34
C LEU A 39 9.02 -19.23 -10.23
N ALA A 40 9.45 -18.96 -9.02
CA ALA A 40 10.51 -18.00 -8.72
C ALA A 40 11.25 -18.43 -7.46
N GLU A 41 12.56 -18.28 -7.46
CA GLU A 41 13.40 -18.63 -6.32
C GLU A 41 13.00 -17.86 -5.06
N GLY A 42 12.92 -18.57 -3.94
CA GLY A 42 12.52 -17.99 -2.65
C GLY A 42 11.04 -17.60 -2.57
N HIS A 43 10.19 -18.14 -3.47
CA HIS A 43 8.74 -17.96 -3.42
C HIS A 43 8.03 -19.31 -3.40
N VAL A 44 6.90 -19.35 -2.71
CA VAL A 44 5.93 -20.44 -2.83
C VAL A 44 5.05 -20.16 -4.05
N HIS A 45 5.02 -21.10 -5.00
CA HIS A 45 4.13 -21.01 -6.16
C HIS A 45 2.69 -21.23 -5.73
N TYR A 46 1.80 -20.31 -6.11
CA TYR A 46 0.38 -20.42 -5.82
C TYR A 46 -0.44 -19.61 -6.81
N GLN A 47 -1.48 -20.20 -7.35
CA GLN A 47 -2.50 -19.57 -8.18
C GLN A 47 -3.87 -19.66 -7.51
N LEU A 48 -4.80 -18.81 -7.93
CA LEU A 48 -6.19 -18.83 -7.44
C LEU A 48 -6.78 -20.25 -7.56
N GLY A 49 -7.27 -20.74 -6.42
CA GLY A 49 -7.91 -22.06 -6.34
C GLY A 49 -6.96 -23.22 -6.00
N ASP A 50 -5.64 -23.00 -5.96
CA ASP A 50 -4.70 -24.03 -5.50
C ASP A 50 -4.94 -24.40 -4.02
N ASP A 51 -4.31 -25.49 -3.58
CA ASP A 51 -4.37 -25.90 -2.18
C ASP A 51 -3.46 -25.01 -1.30
N PRO A 52 -4.02 -24.27 -0.32
CA PRO A 52 -3.26 -23.45 0.59
C PRO A 52 -2.25 -24.21 1.48
N ALA A 53 -2.38 -25.52 1.60
CA ALA A 53 -1.46 -26.35 2.37
C ALA A 53 0.01 -26.19 1.97
N CYS A 54 0.27 -25.71 0.73
CA CYS A 54 1.63 -25.40 0.25
C CYS A 54 2.35 -24.31 1.07
N PHE A 55 1.61 -23.44 1.78
CA PHE A 55 2.20 -22.41 2.63
C PHE A 55 2.57 -22.93 4.03
N GLY A 56 1.96 -24.04 4.46
CA GLY A 56 2.04 -24.51 5.84
C GLY A 56 1.36 -23.51 6.82
N PRO A 57 1.52 -23.74 8.13
CA PRO A 57 0.94 -22.84 9.13
C PRO A 57 1.53 -21.43 9.05
N VAL A 58 0.69 -20.38 9.12
CA VAL A 58 1.10 -18.98 9.19
C VAL A 58 0.32 -18.26 10.28
N THR A 59 0.91 -17.23 10.90
CA THR A 59 0.25 -16.45 11.96
C THR A 59 -0.51 -15.25 11.40
N ARG A 60 -0.02 -14.69 10.29
CA ARG A 60 -0.56 -13.49 9.62
C ARG A 60 -0.48 -13.60 8.12
N VAL A 61 -1.38 -12.92 7.42
CA VAL A 61 -1.33 -12.76 5.97
C VAL A 61 -1.29 -11.26 5.63
N LEU A 62 -0.34 -10.87 4.78
CA LEU A 62 -0.28 -9.56 4.15
C LEU A 62 -0.66 -9.73 2.67
N SER A 63 -1.85 -9.28 2.31
CA SER A 63 -2.41 -9.38 0.97
C SER A 63 -2.11 -8.11 0.17
N LEU A 64 -1.03 -8.13 -0.61
CA LEU A 64 -0.61 -7.03 -1.50
C LEU A 64 -1.04 -7.27 -2.95
N TRP A 65 -1.57 -8.43 -3.28
CA TRP A 65 -2.04 -8.68 -4.64
C TRP A 65 -3.27 -7.85 -4.97
N GLY A 66 -3.43 -7.51 -6.23
CA GLY A 66 -4.53 -6.68 -6.70
C GLY A 66 -4.29 -6.17 -8.10
N VAL A 67 -5.32 -5.55 -8.65
CA VAL A 67 -5.33 -4.94 -9.97
C VAL A 67 -5.51 -3.44 -9.82
N THR A 68 -4.59 -2.64 -10.38
CA THR A 68 -4.59 -1.17 -10.24
C THR A 68 -5.11 -0.44 -11.48
N SER A 69 -5.22 -1.15 -12.62
CA SER A 69 -5.66 -0.58 -13.89
C SER A 69 -6.30 -1.65 -14.77
N GLY A 70 -7.09 -1.24 -15.72
CA GLY A 70 -7.86 -2.10 -16.62
C GLY A 70 -9.32 -1.70 -16.66
N ASP A 71 -10.14 -2.52 -17.31
CA ASP A 71 -11.59 -2.35 -17.34
C ASP A 71 -12.24 -2.80 -16.01
N ALA A 72 -13.55 -2.64 -15.91
CA ALA A 72 -14.30 -3.01 -14.71
C ALA A 72 -14.18 -4.51 -14.37
N ALA A 73 -14.09 -5.38 -15.37
CA ALA A 73 -13.92 -6.82 -15.16
C ALA A 73 -12.54 -7.13 -14.56
N ALA A 74 -11.47 -6.52 -15.08
CA ALA A 74 -10.14 -6.66 -14.51
C ALA A 74 -10.08 -6.12 -13.07
N LEU A 75 -10.67 -4.96 -12.81
CA LEU A 75 -10.68 -4.34 -11.48
C LEU A 75 -11.51 -5.14 -10.47
N SER A 76 -12.56 -5.85 -10.88
CA SER A 76 -13.37 -6.69 -10.00
C SER A 76 -12.56 -7.85 -9.38
N ALA A 77 -11.45 -8.24 -9.98
CA ALA A 77 -10.52 -9.23 -9.43
C ALA A 77 -9.97 -8.84 -8.04
N ASN A 78 -10.00 -7.55 -7.67
CA ASN A 78 -9.60 -7.14 -6.32
C ASN A 78 -10.44 -7.83 -5.24
N THR A 79 -11.75 -7.94 -5.42
CA THR A 79 -12.64 -8.65 -4.50
C THR A 79 -12.34 -10.14 -4.46
N THR A 80 -12.20 -10.78 -5.62
CA THR A 80 -11.88 -12.22 -5.70
C THR A 80 -10.58 -12.55 -5.00
N LEU A 81 -9.53 -11.75 -5.25
CA LEU A 81 -8.21 -11.93 -4.62
C LEU A 81 -8.27 -11.72 -3.09
N ALA A 82 -9.05 -10.75 -2.62
CA ALA A 82 -9.19 -10.50 -1.20
C ALA A 82 -9.91 -11.65 -0.49
N LEU A 83 -10.99 -12.18 -1.05
CA LEU A 83 -11.70 -13.34 -0.51
C LEU A 83 -10.83 -14.61 -0.55
N GLU A 84 -10.02 -14.77 -1.58
CA GLU A 84 -9.04 -15.86 -1.64
C GLU A 84 -7.98 -15.74 -0.55
N ALA A 85 -7.51 -14.53 -0.24
CA ALA A 85 -6.59 -14.32 0.89
C ALA A 85 -7.23 -14.73 2.23
N GLN A 86 -8.54 -14.50 2.40
CA GLN A 86 -9.29 -14.99 3.57
C GLN A 86 -9.33 -16.50 3.64
N ARG A 87 -9.59 -17.16 2.49
CA ARG A 87 -9.59 -18.63 2.40
C ARG A 87 -8.23 -19.22 2.75
N ILE A 88 -7.16 -18.64 2.23
CA ILE A 88 -5.77 -19.03 2.53
C ILE A 88 -5.49 -18.87 4.02
N ALA A 89 -5.81 -17.69 4.58
CA ALA A 89 -5.57 -17.39 5.99
C ALA A 89 -6.30 -18.39 6.90
N ALA A 90 -7.57 -18.68 6.65
CA ALA A 90 -8.34 -19.66 7.40
C ALA A 90 -7.74 -21.07 7.31
N ALA A 91 -7.33 -21.51 6.11
CA ALA A 91 -6.75 -22.83 5.89
C ALA A 91 -5.36 -22.99 6.54
N CYS A 92 -4.57 -21.91 6.63
CA CYS A 92 -3.23 -21.90 7.19
C CYS A 92 -3.20 -21.54 8.70
N GLY A 93 -4.36 -21.25 9.31
CA GLY A 93 -4.46 -20.96 10.75
C GLY A 93 -4.08 -19.53 11.14
N ALA A 94 -4.03 -18.58 10.18
CA ALA A 94 -3.84 -17.17 10.48
C ALA A 94 -5.11 -16.60 11.15
N ASP A 95 -4.94 -15.74 12.14
CA ASP A 95 -6.04 -15.09 12.84
C ASP A 95 -6.41 -13.72 12.25
N HIS A 96 -5.54 -13.15 11.40
CA HIS A 96 -5.75 -11.83 10.81
C HIS A 96 -5.14 -11.70 9.41
N VAL A 97 -5.81 -10.91 8.56
CA VAL A 97 -5.33 -10.54 7.22
C VAL A 97 -5.27 -9.02 7.07
N LEU A 98 -4.10 -8.52 6.71
CA LEU A 98 -3.88 -7.13 6.30
C LEU A 98 -4.06 -7.02 4.79
N HIS A 99 -5.12 -6.35 4.32
CA HIS A 99 -5.42 -6.21 2.89
C HIS A 99 -5.02 -4.84 2.35
N ALA A 100 -4.24 -4.80 1.29
CA ALA A 100 -3.93 -3.56 0.58
C ALA A 100 -5.20 -2.96 -0.05
N SER A 101 -5.71 -1.89 0.56
CA SER A 101 -6.71 -0.97 0.01
C SER A 101 -6.03 0.32 -0.46
N SER A 102 -6.74 1.41 -0.63
CA SER A 102 -6.20 2.63 -1.22
C SER A 102 -6.91 3.89 -0.72
N ILE A 103 -6.18 5.00 -0.65
CA ILE A 103 -6.75 6.35 -0.52
C ILE A 103 -7.82 6.64 -1.60
N ALA A 104 -7.78 5.96 -2.74
CA ALA A 104 -8.72 6.18 -3.86
C ALA A 104 -10.18 5.85 -3.52
N ILE A 105 -10.47 5.24 -2.38
CA ILE A 105 -11.85 5.05 -1.88
C ILE A 105 -12.50 6.36 -1.42
N TYR A 106 -11.69 7.39 -1.12
CA TYR A 106 -12.18 8.71 -0.76
C TYR A 106 -12.29 9.63 -1.99
N THR A 107 -13.23 10.55 -1.96
CA THR A 107 -13.21 11.70 -2.87
C THR A 107 -12.10 12.65 -2.45
N PRO A 108 -11.26 13.13 -3.37
CA PRO A 108 -10.23 14.11 -3.03
C PRO A 108 -10.81 15.33 -2.29
N SER A 109 -10.18 15.75 -1.21
CA SER A 109 -10.59 16.82 -0.32
C SER A 109 -9.37 17.64 0.10
N GLU A 110 -9.58 18.91 0.43
CA GLU A 110 -8.53 19.76 0.99
C GLU A 110 -8.16 19.36 2.43
N LYS A 111 -9.08 18.71 3.14
CA LYS A 111 -8.82 18.17 4.48
C LYS A 111 -8.34 16.74 4.38
N PRO A 112 -7.37 16.32 5.21
CA PRO A 112 -6.97 14.92 5.31
C PRO A 112 -8.17 14.04 5.71
N HIS A 113 -8.33 12.90 5.08
CA HIS A 113 -9.38 11.93 5.39
C HIS A 113 -9.00 11.05 6.58
N CYS A 114 -9.91 10.92 7.55
CA CYS A 114 -9.82 9.90 8.60
C CYS A 114 -10.59 8.63 8.20
N GLU A 115 -10.36 7.53 8.93
CA GLU A 115 -10.95 6.22 8.60
C GLU A 115 -12.47 6.19 8.68
N THR A 116 -13.06 7.08 9.47
CA THR A 116 -14.51 7.21 9.67
C THR A 116 -15.20 8.07 8.62
N ASP A 117 -14.43 8.75 7.74
CA ASP A 117 -15.02 9.56 6.68
C ASP A 117 -15.75 8.68 5.66
N PRO A 118 -16.82 9.23 5.02
CA PRO A 118 -17.53 8.51 3.98
C PRO A 118 -16.63 8.09 2.83
N SER A 119 -16.72 6.81 2.45
CA SER A 119 -16.02 6.27 1.29
C SER A 119 -16.83 6.55 0.02
N THR A 120 -16.43 7.55 -0.75
CA THR A 120 -17.10 8.03 -1.97
C THR A 120 -16.10 8.13 -3.11
N PRO A 121 -15.70 6.98 -3.71
CA PRO A 121 -14.66 6.94 -4.71
C PRO A 121 -15.04 7.67 -6.00
N ALA A 122 -14.10 8.45 -6.55
CA ALA A 122 -14.29 9.24 -7.76
C ALA A 122 -13.88 8.50 -9.06
N ASN A 123 -13.34 7.30 -8.97
CA ASN A 123 -12.86 6.54 -10.13
C ASN A 123 -13.09 5.03 -9.97
N ALA A 124 -12.99 4.30 -11.10
CA ALA A 124 -13.26 2.87 -11.15
C ALA A 124 -12.35 2.03 -10.22
N TYR A 125 -11.09 2.42 -10.06
CA TYR A 125 -10.17 1.74 -9.13
C TYR A 125 -10.61 1.90 -7.67
N GLY A 126 -10.96 3.12 -7.27
CA GLY A 126 -11.49 3.39 -5.92
C GLY A 126 -12.80 2.64 -5.66
N MET A 127 -13.71 2.59 -6.65
CA MET A 127 -14.95 1.80 -6.56
C MET A 127 -14.66 0.32 -6.37
N ALA A 128 -13.69 -0.24 -7.09
CA ALA A 128 -13.30 -1.64 -6.94
C ALA A 128 -12.67 -1.93 -5.57
N LYS A 129 -11.88 -1.00 -5.01
CA LYS A 129 -11.32 -1.15 -3.66
C LYS A 129 -12.39 -1.03 -2.58
N LEU A 130 -13.36 -0.14 -2.74
CA LEU A 130 -14.50 -0.06 -1.83
C LEU A 130 -15.36 -1.33 -1.86
N ALA A 131 -15.66 -1.86 -3.05
CA ALA A 131 -16.37 -3.13 -3.19
C ALA A 131 -15.61 -4.29 -2.52
N MET A 132 -14.30 -4.32 -2.63
CA MET A 132 -13.43 -5.26 -1.91
C MET A 132 -13.58 -5.12 -0.38
N GLU A 133 -13.50 -3.90 0.17
CA GLU A 133 -13.66 -3.66 1.62
C GLU A 133 -15.06 -4.11 2.11
N GLN A 134 -16.10 -3.82 1.34
CA GLN A 134 -17.47 -4.26 1.65
C GLN A 134 -17.62 -5.78 1.65
N ALA A 135 -17.02 -6.46 0.67
CA ALA A 135 -17.04 -7.92 0.60
C ALA A 135 -16.28 -8.55 1.79
N LEU A 136 -15.16 -7.98 2.20
CA LEU A 136 -14.41 -8.42 3.37
C LEU A 136 -15.19 -8.21 4.67
N ALA A 137 -15.91 -7.11 4.80
CA ALA A 137 -16.76 -6.84 5.98
C ALA A 137 -17.93 -7.82 6.11
N ALA A 138 -18.41 -8.38 4.99
CA ALA A 138 -19.46 -9.40 4.95
C ALA A 138 -18.93 -10.86 5.05
N ALA A 139 -17.62 -11.05 4.89
CA ALA A 139 -17.02 -12.37 4.91
C ALA A 139 -16.91 -12.92 6.34
N THR A 140 -17.00 -14.25 6.46
CA THR A 140 -16.71 -14.96 7.71
C THR A 140 -15.28 -15.51 7.68
N GLY A 141 -14.62 -15.57 8.84
CA GLY A 141 -13.26 -16.12 8.94
C GLY A 141 -12.31 -15.25 9.76
N PRO A 142 -11.01 -15.26 9.43
CA PRO A 142 -10.00 -14.44 10.11
C PRO A 142 -10.37 -12.94 10.09
N GLN A 143 -9.98 -12.22 11.13
CA GLN A 143 -10.20 -10.77 11.16
C GLN A 143 -9.47 -10.06 10.02
N THR A 144 -9.95 -8.90 9.61
CA THR A 144 -9.40 -8.14 8.48
C THR A 144 -9.13 -6.70 8.85
N THR A 145 -8.04 -6.15 8.30
CA THR A 145 -7.81 -4.70 8.24
C THR A 145 -7.58 -4.29 6.80
N ALA A 146 -8.41 -3.39 6.29
CA ALA A 146 -8.20 -2.74 5.01
C ALA A 146 -7.16 -1.61 5.18
N LEU A 147 -5.96 -1.80 4.65
CA LEU A 147 -4.90 -0.80 4.66
C LEU A 147 -5.16 0.20 3.52
N ARG A 148 -5.72 1.36 3.84
CA ARG A 148 -6.00 2.46 2.91
C ARG A 148 -4.70 3.22 2.63
N ILE A 149 -3.89 2.65 1.75
CA ILE A 149 -2.54 3.14 1.49
C ILE A 149 -2.60 4.39 0.61
N GLY A 150 -1.86 5.42 1.02
CA GLY A 150 -1.59 6.61 0.21
C GLY A 150 -0.66 6.29 -0.96
N SER A 151 0.24 7.21 -1.29
CA SER A 151 1.23 7.02 -2.37
C SER A 151 2.48 6.33 -1.82
N VAL A 152 2.77 5.13 -2.29
CA VAL A 152 4.07 4.49 -1.99
C VAL A 152 5.10 5.02 -2.97
N ALA A 153 6.09 5.74 -2.46
CA ALA A 153 7.14 6.33 -3.29
C ALA A 153 7.88 5.25 -4.10
N GLY A 154 7.91 5.42 -5.42
CA GLY A 154 8.48 4.43 -6.33
C GLY A 154 7.51 3.35 -6.82
N ALA A 155 6.27 3.25 -6.32
CA ALA A 155 5.29 2.27 -6.81
C ALA A 155 4.10 2.90 -7.55
N GLU A 156 3.91 4.21 -7.47
CA GLU A 156 2.80 4.95 -8.06
C GLU A 156 3.12 5.45 -9.50
N SER A 157 2.21 6.23 -10.10
CA SER A 157 2.32 6.65 -11.51
C SER A 157 3.53 7.55 -11.81
N LEU A 158 3.92 8.41 -10.87
CA LEU A 158 5.10 9.27 -11.00
C LEU A 158 6.38 8.45 -11.16
N ALA A 159 6.46 7.33 -10.43
CA ALA A 159 7.60 6.43 -10.51
C ALA A 159 7.80 5.83 -11.90
N ALA A 160 6.71 5.56 -12.63
CA ALA A 160 6.81 5.07 -13.99
C ALA A 160 7.42 6.12 -14.95
N ALA A 161 7.13 7.41 -14.73
CA ALA A 161 7.73 8.49 -15.53
C ALA A 161 9.23 8.67 -15.19
N VAL A 162 9.56 8.68 -13.90
CA VAL A 162 10.95 8.76 -13.41
C VAL A 162 11.78 7.60 -13.96
N HIS A 163 11.30 6.37 -13.82
CA HIS A 163 12.03 5.17 -14.24
C HIS A 163 12.28 5.12 -15.76
N CYS A 164 11.29 5.55 -16.57
CA CYS A 164 11.40 5.56 -18.03
C CYS A 164 12.11 6.82 -18.55
N GLY A 165 12.58 7.72 -17.71
CA GLY A 165 13.19 8.99 -18.12
C GLY A 165 12.23 9.87 -18.95
N ARG A 166 10.91 9.71 -18.75
CA ARG A 166 9.91 10.51 -19.45
C ARG A 166 9.82 11.90 -18.82
N GLU A 167 9.51 12.89 -19.63
CA GLU A 167 9.23 14.23 -19.16
C GLU A 167 8.09 14.21 -18.14
N ILE A 168 8.34 14.81 -16.97
CA ILE A 168 7.37 14.94 -15.89
C ILE A 168 6.83 16.35 -15.94
N THR A 169 5.51 16.49 -16.01
CA THR A 169 4.83 17.78 -15.92
C THR A 169 3.90 17.75 -14.72
N LEU A 170 4.10 18.65 -13.76
CA LEU A 170 3.23 18.82 -12.60
C LEU A 170 2.21 19.94 -12.83
N ASP A 171 1.01 19.73 -12.32
CA ASP A 171 0.00 20.78 -12.20
C ASP A 171 0.47 21.80 -11.15
N ARG A 172 0.46 23.09 -11.51
CA ARG A 172 0.71 24.19 -10.59
C ARG A 172 -0.62 24.82 -10.19
N PHE A 173 -0.93 24.75 -8.92
CA PHE A 173 -2.17 25.29 -8.36
C PHE A 173 -2.06 26.77 -8.03
N GLY A 174 -3.19 27.42 -7.70
CA GLY A 174 -3.22 28.82 -7.31
C GLY A 174 -2.37 29.17 -6.09
N SER A 175 -2.03 28.19 -5.25
CA SER A 175 -1.06 28.29 -4.16
C SER A 175 0.38 28.51 -4.66
N GLY A 176 0.66 28.32 -5.95
CA GLY A 176 1.99 28.32 -6.54
C GLY A 176 2.74 26.99 -6.42
N HIS A 177 2.11 25.96 -5.84
CA HIS A 177 2.70 24.67 -5.52
C HIS A 177 2.14 23.53 -6.37
N GLY A 178 2.85 22.39 -6.31
CA GLY A 178 2.39 21.13 -6.89
C GLY A 178 1.40 20.38 -5.98
N PRO A 179 0.89 19.21 -6.46
CA PRO A 179 -0.05 18.42 -5.68
C PRO A 179 0.51 17.93 -4.35
N HIS A 180 -0.34 17.92 -3.31
CA HIS A 180 -0.06 17.36 -1.99
C HIS A 180 -0.61 15.94 -1.89
N ARG A 181 0.20 14.99 -1.43
CA ARG A 181 -0.17 13.57 -1.30
C ARG A 181 0.36 12.99 0.00
N SER A 182 -0.37 12.05 0.58
CA SER A 182 0.15 11.21 1.66
C SER A 182 1.09 10.17 1.07
N TYR A 183 2.37 10.52 0.99
CA TYR A 183 3.41 9.58 0.62
C TYR A 183 3.84 8.74 1.83
N ILE A 184 4.41 7.58 1.53
CA ILE A 184 5.20 6.78 2.46
C ILE A 184 6.41 6.21 1.71
N GLY A 185 7.59 6.26 2.33
CA GLY A 185 8.79 5.63 1.79
C GLY A 185 8.73 4.11 1.87
N PRO A 186 9.40 3.38 0.97
CA PRO A 186 9.39 1.92 0.98
C PRO A 186 9.90 1.28 2.26
N ALA A 187 10.91 1.87 2.91
CA ALA A 187 11.44 1.38 4.17
C ALA A 187 10.46 1.60 5.32
N ASP A 188 9.88 2.80 5.41
CA ASP A 188 8.87 3.12 6.44
C ASP A 188 7.64 2.23 6.29
N LEU A 189 7.19 1.99 5.06
CA LEU A 189 6.08 1.06 4.79
C LEU A 189 6.43 -0.36 5.27
N ALA A 190 7.65 -0.82 5.02
CA ALA A 190 8.09 -2.15 5.44
C ALA A 190 8.08 -2.29 6.97
N GLU A 191 8.60 -1.29 7.69
CA GLU A 191 8.59 -1.28 9.17
C GLU A 191 7.18 -1.20 9.74
N VAL A 192 6.33 -0.34 9.17
CA VAL A 192 4.90 -0.24 9.55
C VAL A 192 4.19 -1.59 9.38
N LEU A 193 4.33 -2.23 8.23
CA LEU A 193 3.67 -3.51 7.95
C LEU A 193 4.18 -4.64 8.87
N ALA A 194 5.49 -4.66 9.15
CA ALA A 194 6.07 -5.61 10.09
C ALA A 194 5.56 -5.35 11.52
N ALA A 195 5.45 -4.10 11.95
CA ALA A 195 4.93 -3.73 13.26
C ALA A 195 3.45 -4.09 13.41
N LEU A 196 2.61 -3.72 12.44
CA LEU A 196 1.18 -4.08 12.43
C LEU A 196 0.96 -5.59 12.45
N SER A 197 1.80 -6.36 11.74
CA SER A 197 1.70 -7.83 11.72
C SER A 197 1.97 -8.47 13.09
N ARG A 198 2.62 -7.77 14.02
CA ARG A 198 2.89 -8.26 15.39
C ARG A 198 1.81 -7.87 16.40
N LEU A 199 0.95 -6.92 16.06
CA LEU A 199 -0.09 -6.50 16.99
C LEU A 199 -1.14 -7.60 17.14
N PRO A 200 -1.71 -7.77 18.35
CA PRO A 200 -2.85 -8.66 18.53
C PRO A 200 -3.98 -8.31 17.56
N ALA A 201 -4.59 -9.32 16.93
CA ALA A 201 -5.66 -9.10 15.93
C ALA A 201 -6.79 -8.20 16.50
N ALA A 202 -7.16 -8.37 17.76
CA ALA A 202 -8.20 -7.59 18.40
C ALA A 202 -7.89 -6.10 18.59
N THR A 203 -6.64 -5.67 18.42
CA THR A 203 -6.24 -4.24 18.51
C THR A 203 -6.26 -3.55 17.17
N LEU A 204 -6.35 -4.31 16.08
CA LEU A 204 -6.32 -3.76 14.73
C LEU A 204 -7.74 -3.35 14.29
N PRO A 205 -7.92 -2.14 13.73
CA PRO A 205 -9.21 -1.67 13.24
C PRO A 205 -9.60 -2.36 11.93
N ALA A 206 -10.88 -2.29 11.56
CA ALA A 206 -11.36 -2.82 10.27
C ALA A 206 -10.76 -2.08 9.07
N ALA A 207 -10.43 -0.79 9.22
CA ALA A 207 -9.74 0.01 8.21
C ALA A 207 -8.67 0.88 8.86
N LEU A 208 -7.55 1.11 8.16
CA LEU A 208 -6.43 1.91 8.66
C LEU A 208 -5.78 2.68 7.51
N ASN A 209 -5.67 3.98 7.68
CA ASN A 209 -4.95 4.86 6.75
C ASN A 209 -3.44 4.66 6.89
N ILE A 210 -2.77 4.44 5.76
CA ILE A 210 -1.31 4.22 5.71
C ILE A 210 -0.65 5.34 4.91
N GLY A 211 0.19 6.10 5.58
CA GLY A 211 0.97 7.20 5.03
C GLY A 211 2.03 7.65 6.02
N ALA A 212 2.90 8.55 5.63
CA ALA A 212 3.83 9.20 6.54
C ALA A 212 3.08 10.16 7.49
N THR A 213 3.80 10.68 8.49
CA THR A 213 3.23 11.60 9.51
C THR A 213 2.67 12.90 8.92
N HIS A 214 3.21 13.36 7.79
CA HIS A 214 2.80 14.57 7.10
C HIS A 214 2.67 14.34 5.60
N PRO A 215 1.73 15.03 4.93
CA PRO A 215 1.66 15.01 3.47
C PRO A 215 2.90 15.66 2.84
N THR A 216 3.27 15.16 1.67
CA THR A 216 4.43 15.64 0.91
C THR A 216 3.97 16.26 -0.40
N ARG A 217 4.54 17.40 -0.77
CA ARG A 217 4.34 18.00 -2.08
C ARG A 217 5.15 17.26 -3.14
N MET A 218 4.51 16.98 -4.27
CA MET A 218 5.16 16.25 -5.37
C MET A 218 6.36 17.00 -5.96
N ASP A 219 6.28 18.34 -6.06
CA ASP A 219 7.40 19.15 -6.52
C ASP A 219 8.61 19.07 -5.57
N GLN A 220 8.39 19.10 -4.26
CA GLN A 220 9.46 18.92 -3.28
C GLN A 220 10.10 17.54 -3.34
N LEU A 221 9.29 16.50 -3.56
CA LEU A 221 9.78 15.13 -3.72
C LEU A 221 10.66 15.00 -4.97
N LEU A 222 10.24 15.59 -6.10
CA LEU A 222 11.03 15.58 -7.34
C LEU A 222 12.33 16.36 -7.19
N ILE A 223 12.29 17.54 -6.58
CA ILE A 223 13.49 18.34 -6.28
C ILE A 223 14.46 17.55 -5.40
N ALA A 224 13.97 16.94 -4.33
CA ALA A 224 14.80 16.17 -3.39
C ALA A 224 15.43 14.93 -4.05
N GLY A 225 14.72 14.30 -4.99
CA GLY A 225 15.24 13.15 -5.75
C GLY A 225 16.14 13.53 -6.93
N GLY A 226 16.26 14.82 -7.25
CA GLY A 226 17.03 15.30 -8.41
C GLY A 226 16.35 14.95 -9.75
N TRP A 227 15.03 14.73 -9.77
CA TRP A 227 14.28 14.39 -10.98
C TRP A 227 13.75 15.66 -11.65
N PRO A 228 14.13 15.95 -12.90
CA PRO A 228 13.68 17.14 -13.61
C PRO A 228 12.17 17.06 -13.92
N PHE A 229 11.50 18.20 -13.83
CA PHE A 229 10.09 18.33 -14.16
C PHE A 229 9.78 19.74 -14.67
N GLY A 230 8.70 19.86 -15.44
CA GLY A 230 8.11 21.12 -15.87
C GLY A 230 6.79 21.41 -15.14
N TRP A 231 6.28 22.59 -15.34
CA TRP A 231 5.00 23.03 -14.80
C TRP A 231 3.98 23.24 -15.92
N ARG A 232 2.72 22.97 -15.61
CA ARG A 232 1.56 23.48 -16.34
C ARG A 232 0.55 24.03 -15.33
N ASP A 233 -0.30 24.95 -15.77
CA ASP A 233 -1.37 25.41 -14.91
C ASP A 233 -2.37 24.27 -14.65
N ALA A 234 -2.80 24.15 -13.39
CA ALA A 234 -3.72 23.11 -12.96
C ALA A 234 -5.08 23.28 -13.67
N PRO A 235 -5.61 22.25 -14.38
CA PRO A 235 -6.96 22.33 -14.91
C PRO A 235 -7.98 22.31 -13.76
N ASP A 236 -9.19 22.84 -13.98
CA ASP A 236 -10.26 22.94 -12.96
C ASP A 236 -10.64 21.57 -12.35
N THR A 237 -10.42 20.50 -13.09
CA THR A 237 -10.66 19.13 -12.65
C THR A 237 -9.56 18.58 -11.77
N ALA A 238 -8.38 19.20 -11.74
CA ALA A 238 -7.27 18.77 -10.90
C ALA A 238 -7.59 18.99 -9.41
N ARG A 239 -6.97 18.18 -8.58
CA ARG A 239 -7.10 18.28 -7.11
C ARG A 239 -5.73 18.50 -6.49
N GLU A 240 -5.59 19.62 -5.78
CA GLU A 240 -4.35 19.97 -5.09
C GLU A 240 -4.05 18.95 -4.00
N CYS A 241 -5.03 18.64 -3.15
CA CYS A 241 -4.86 17.77 -2.01
C CYS A 241 -5.54 16.41 -2.22
N ALA A 242 -4.83 15.35 -1.88
CA ALA A 242 -5.36 14.01 -1.66
C ALA A 242 -4.55 13.39 -0.51
N THR A 243 -5.03 13.58 0.71
CA THR A 243 -4.27 13.31 1.93
C THR A 243 -5.08 12.50 2.95
N LEU A 244 -4.37 11.77 3.80
CA LEU A 244 -4.90 10.93 4.86
C LEU A 244 -4.52 11.51 6.22
N ASP A 245 -5.42 11.45 7.17
CA ASP A 245 -5.11 11.55 8.58
C ASP A 245 -4.53 10.19 9.02
N THR A 246 -3.32 10.19 9.54
CA THR A 246 -2.62 8.99 10.01
C THR A 246 -2.50 8.93 11.53
N THR A 247 -3.31 9.70 12.26
CA THR A 247 -3.29 9.74 13.74
C THR A 247 -3.56 8.35 14.34
N LEU A 248 -4.51 7.60 13.77
CA LEU A 248 -4.80 6.24 14.23
C LEU A 248 -3.59 5.31 14.00
N LEU A 249 -2.95 5.38 12.84
CA LEU A 249 -1.72 4.61 12.58
C LEU A 249 -0.63 4.95 13.59
N GLN A 250 -0.40 6.23 13.87
CA GLN A 250 0.62 6.70 14.82
C GLN A 250 0.33 6.28 16.27
N SER A 251 -0.93 6.03 16.61
CA SER A 251 -1.30 5.47 17.91
C SER A 251 -1.00 3.97 18.05
N LEU A 252 -0.88 3.26 16.93
CA LEU A 252 -0.64 1.80 16.89
C LEU A 252 0.84 1.47 16.70
N VAL A 253 1.55 2.25 15.88
CA VAL A 253 2.96 2.00 15.54
C VAL A 253 3.74 3.32 15.49
N SER A 254 5.02 3.25 15.86
CA SER A 254 5.91 4.40 15.74
C SER A 254 6.38 4.57 14.31
N LEU A 255 6.25 5.78 13.79
CA LEU A 255 6.86 6.22 12.54
C LEU A 255 8.09 7.06 12.85
N PRO A 256 9.15 7.02 12.00
CA PRO A 256 10.27 7.94 12.15
C PRO A 256 9.81 9.41 12.03
N ASP A 257 10.41 10.30 12.82
CA ASP A 257 10.06 11.74 12.82
C ASP A 257 10.15 12.39 11.43
N LEU A 258 11.06 11.90 10.60
CA LEU A 258 11.30 12.38 9.24
C LEU A 258 10.52 11.61 8.16
N SER A 259 9.57 10.74 8.52
CA SER A 259 8.87 9.89 7.54
C SER A 259 8.16 10.67 6.42
N GLY A 260 7.67 11.89 6.70
CA GLY A 260 7.06 12.80 5.73
C GLY A 260 8.05 13.74 5.02
N ASN A 261 9.36 13.68 5.33
CA ASN A 261 10.36 14.55 4.73
C ASN A 261 10.63 14.15 3.28
N PRO A 262 10.52 15.07 2.29
CA PRO A 262 10.74 14.75 0.87
C PRO A 262 12.11 14.14 0.58
N ALA A 263 13.17 14.58 1.27
CA ALA A 263 14.53 14.06 1.06
C ALA A 263 14.66 12.59 1.55
N GLU A 264 14.07 12.28 2.71
CA GLU A 264 14.05 10.91 3.22
C GLU A 264 13.22 9.98 2.32
N ILE A 265 12.05 10.44 1.88
CA ILE A 265 11.20 9.66 0.94
C ILE A 265 11.95 9.42 -0.37
N ALA A 266 12.61 10.43 -0.94
CA ALA A 266 13.39 10.31 -2.17
C ALA A 266 14.57 9.34 -1.99
N ALA A 267 15.31 9.43 -0.89
CA ALA A 267 16.42 8.54 -0.58
C ALA A 267 15.95 7.07 -0.43
N GLN A 268 14.84 6.85 0.26
CA GLN A 268 14.24 5.52 0.38
C GLN A 268 13.77 4.98 -0.98
N TRP A 269 13.16 5.82 -1.83
CA TRP A 269 12.76 5.44 -3.17
C TRP A 269 13.96 5.05 -4.03
N GLN A 270 15.02 5.88 -4.07
CA GLN A 270 16.25 5.59 -4.83
C GLN A 270 16.91 4.28 -4.37
N ARG A 271 16.88 4.00 -3.07
CA ARG A 271 17.53 2.81 -2.51
C ARG A 271 16.69 1.53 -2.66
N TRP A 272 15.39 1.61 -2.46
CA TRP A 272 14.50 0.45 -2.31
C TRP A 272 13.41 0.36 -3.39
N GLY A 273 13.25 1.38 -4.21
CA GLY A 273 12.29 1.42 -5.30
C GLY A 273 12.54 0.36 -6.37
N PRO A 274 11.65 0.18 -7.35
CA PRO A 274 11.86 -0.72 -8.48
C PRO A 274 13.14 -0.33 -9.23
N GLN A 275 13.85 -1.35 -9.72
CA GLN A 275 14.98 -1.20 -10.66
C GLN A 275 14.50 -1.50 -12.05
#